data_587d80731d35df0c701aeb01343dff32
#
_entry.id   587d80731d35df0c701aeb01343dff32
#
_cell.length_a   1.000
_cell.length_b   1.000
_cell.length_c   1.000
_cell.angle_alpha   90.00
_cell.angle_beta   90.00
_cell.angle_gamma   90.00
#
_symmetry.space_group_name_H-M   'P 1'
#
loop_
_entity.id
_entity.type
_entity.pdbx_description
1 polymer ?
#
loop_
_entity_poly.entity_id
_entity_poly.type
_entity_poly.pdbx_seq_one_letter_code
_entity_poly.pdbx_strand_id
1 'polypeptide(L)'
;GFTGSWGYLLITENECRLSTDSRYSIQAETESTQFEVITITSQTPWPLAITEGLNLKNIAFESEDITVENLKYLKDKTSYKWIPSPNIISSLRSIKDDEELETIQKAINIADNSFNAISENIKPGDTEKEIAWELEKHIRMQGAESLSFETIVASGPNSAKPHHSPSNRKIREG
;
A
#
# COMPACT_ATOMS: atom_id res chain seq x y z
N GLY A 1 -5.70 -0.39 -9.57
CA GLY A 1 -6.30 -1.26 -8.55
C GLY A 1 -6.95 -0.46 -7.44
N PHE A 2 -7.70 -1.11 -6.58
CA PHE A 2 -8.42 -0.46 -5.48
C PHE A 2 -7.45 0.17 -4.45
N THR A 3 -7.61 1.45 -4.16
CA THR A 3 -6.74 2.23 -3.26
C THR A 3 -7.40 2.53 -1.90
N GLY A 4 -8.61 2.01 -1.65
CA GLY A 4 -9.28 2.13 -0.36
C GLY A 4 -8.57 1.37 0.76
N SER A 5 -8.70 1.83 1.99
CA SER A 5 -8.00 1.27 3.15
C SER A 5 -8.64 -0.02 3.71
N TRP A 6 -9.76 -0.46 3.15
CA TRP A 6 -10.45 -1.67 3.60
C TRP A 6 -11.24 -2.33 2.48
N GLY A 7 -11.01 -3.63 2.28
CA GLY A 7 -11.72 -4.45 1.32
C GLY A 7 -11.20 -5.89 1.32
N TYR A 8 -12.02 -6.80 0.80
CA TYR A 8 -11.65 -8.21 0.60
C TYR A 8 -11.99 -8.63 -0.81
N LEU A 9 -11.09 -9.37 -1.44
CA LEU A 9 -11.29 -9.96 -2.75
C LEU A 9 -11.66 -11.43 -2.61
N LEU A 10 -12.60 -11.88 -3.43
CA LEU A 10 -12.88 -13.28 -3.68
C LEU A 10 -12.73 -13.55 -5.17
N ILE A 11 -11.86 -14.46 -5.52
CA ILE A 11 -11.61 -14.86 -6.91
C ILE A 11 -11.93 -16.35 -7.05
N THR A 12 -12.76 -16.66 -8.02
CA THR A 12 -13.12 -18.03 -8.42
C THR A 12 -12.79 -18.21 -9.91
N GLU A 13 -13.06 -19.37 -10.46
CA GLU A 13 -12.90 -19.60 -11.92
C GLU A 13 -13.79 -18.68 -12.76
N ASN A 14 -14.95 -18.28 -12.24
CA ASN A 14 -15.98 -17.58 -13.01
C ASN A 14 -16.33 -16.19 -12.47
N GLU A 15 -15.90 -15.85 -11.25
CA GLU A 15 -16.29 -14.61 -10.59
C GLU A 15 -15.14 -13.97 -9.86
N CYS A 16 -15.10 -12.65 -9.94
CA CYS A 16 -14.18 -11.80 -9.21
C CYS A 16 -15.00 -10.76 -8.43
N ARG A 17 -14.97 -10.82 -7.11
CA ARG A 17 -15.75 -9.96 -6.22
C ARG A 17 -14.84 -9.15 -5.30
N LEU A 18 -15.20 -7.88 -5.11
CA LEU A 18 -14.58 -6.98 -4.12
C LEU A 18 -15.64 -6.56 -3.11
N SER A 19 -15.49 -6.96 -1.86
CA SER A 19 -16.34 -6.43 -0.79
C SER A 19 -15.67 -5.27 -0.09
N THR A 20 -16.42 -4.18 0.11
CA THR A 20 -15.97 -3.01 0.87
C THR A 20 -17.15 -2.37 1.59
N ASP A 21 -16.91 -1.39 2.44
CA ASP A 21 -17.99 -0.65 3.10
C ASP A 21 -18.43 0.60 2.32
N SER A 22 -19.51 1.24 2.80
CA SER A 22 -20.11 2.40 2.11
C SER A 22 -19.19 3.60 1.92
N ARG A 23 -18.08 3.69 2.63
CA ARG A 23 -17.09 4.77 2.46
C ARG A 23 -16.35 4.67 1.13
N TYR A 24 -16.22 3.45 0.62
CA TYR A 24 -15.41 3.13 -0.54
C TYR A 24 -16.20 2.55 -1.73
N SER A 25 -17.53 2.39 -1.64
CA SER A 25 -18.32 1.74 -2.70
C SER A 25 -18.15 2.42 -4.06
N ILE A 26 -18.31 3.73 -4.13
CA ILE A 26 -18.16 4.52 -5.37
C ILE A 26 -16.73 4.44 -5.90
N GLN A 27 -15.74 4.54 -5.01
CA GLN A 27 -14.32 4.43 -5.37
C GLN A 27 -14.01 3.04 -5.92
N ALA A 28 -14.50 1.98 -5.28
CA ALA A 28 -14.31 0.60 -5.71
C ALA A 28 -14.91 0.35 -7.11
N GLU A 29 -16.12 0.85 -7.38
CA GLU A 29 -16.77 0.75 -8.70
C GLU A 29 -15.94 1.43 -9.79
N THR A 30 -15.29 2.54 -9.47
CA THR A 30 -14.45 3.29 -10.41
C THR A 30 -13.09 2.64 -10.65
N GLU A 31 -12.44 2.18 -9.58
CA GLU A 31 -11.07 1.68 -9.60
C GLU A 31 -10.96 0.18 -9.92
N SER A 32 -12.04 -0.59 -9.71
CA SER A 32 -12.04 -2.06 -9.82
C SER A 32 -13.10 -2.56 -10.79
N THR A 33 -13.11 -2.03 -12.00
CA THR A 33 -14.12 -2.30 -13.04
C THR A 33 -14.24 -3.77 -13.48
N GLN A 34 -13.23 -4.60 -13.16
CA GLN A 34 -13.24 -6.04 -13.44
C GLN A 34 -13.84 -6.88 -12.31
N PHE A 35 -14.23 -6.23 -11.20
CA PHE A 35 -14.79 -6.90 -10.03
C PHE A 35 -16.24 -6.50 -9.82
N GLU A 36 -17.07 -7.47 -9.43
CA GLU A 36 -18.38 -7.17 -8.84
C GLU A 36 -18.15 -6.54 -7.45
N VAL A 37 -18.55 -5.28 -7.30
CA VAL A 37 -18.40 -4.56 -6.02
C VAL A 37 -19.60 -4.86 -5.12
N ILE A 38 -19.32 -5.40 -3.94
CA ILE A 38 -20.31 -5.73 -2.92
C ILE A 38 -20.16 -4.79 -1.73
N THR A 39 -21.12 -3.89 -1.56
CA THR A 39 -21.16 -3.00 -0.40
C THR A 39 -21.71 -3.72 0.81
N ILE A 40 -20.88 -3.89 1.85
CA ILE A 40 -21.29 -4.51 3.10
C ILE A 40 -22.10 -3.55 3.97
N THR A 41 -23.04 -4.14 4.68
CA THR A 41 -23.88 -3.46 5.65
C THR A 41 -23.71 -4.07 7.05
N SER A 42 -24.23 -3.40 8.06
CA SER A 42 -24.24 -3.95 9.43
C SER A 42 -25.09 -5.22 9.56
N GLN A 43 -25.99 -5.49 8.60
CA GLN A 43 -26.89 -6.64 8.63
C GLN A 43 -26.25 -7.90 8.03
N THR A 44 -25.37 -7.76 7.03
CA THR A 44 -24.71 -8.87 6.37
C THR A 44 -23.19 -8.78 6.55
N PRO A 45 -22.61 -9.66 7.39
CA PRO A 45 -21.16 -9.72 7.56
C PRO A 45 -20.45 -9.96 6.23
N TRP A 46 -19.29 -9.33 6.04
CA TRP A 46 -18.55 -9.38 4.78
C TRP A 46 -18.26 -10.81 4.26
N PRO A 47 -17.98 -11.83 5.11
CA PRO A 47 -17.72 -13.16 4.58
C PRO A 47 -18.95 -13.80 3.93
N LEU A 48 -20.15 -13.47 4.42
CA LEU A 48 -21.41 -13.95 3.82
C LEU A 48 -21.77 -13.13 2.59
N ALA A 49 -21.60 -11.82 2.64
CA ALA A 49 -21.90 -10.94 1.51
C ALA A 49 -21.07 -11.30 0.26
N ILE A 50 -19.74 -11.45 0.42
CA ILE A 50 -18.86 -11.75 -0.72
C ILE A 50 -19.06 -13.17 -1.29
N THR A 51 -19.59 -14.09 -0.52
CA THR A 51 -19.83 -15.49 -0.94
C THR A 51 -21.30 -15.76 -1.29
N GLU A 52 -22.18 -14.77 -1.23
CA GLU A 52 -23.61 -14.94 -1.49
C GLU A 52 -23.85 -15.53 -2.88
N GLY A 53 -24.74 -16.55 -2.94
CA GLY A 53 -25.07 -17.24 -4.18
C GLY A 53 -24.03 -18.22 -4.70
N LEU A 54 -22.85 -18.34 -4.07
CA LEU A 54 -21.79 -19.24 -4.49
C LEU A 54 -21.86 -20.59 -3.77
N ASN A 55 -21.70 -21.67 -4.53
CA ASN A 55 -21.62 -23.02 -3.97
C ASN A 55 -20.17 -23.42 -3.71
N LEU A 56 -19.55 -22.80 -2.71
CA LEU A 56 -18.15 -23.04 -2.34
C LEU A 56 -18.07 -24.08 -1.21
N LYS A 57 -17.04 -24.91 -1.26
CA LYS A 57 -16.71 -25.87 -0.19
C LYS A 57 -15.41 -25.48 0.52
N ASN A 58 -14.43 -25.06 -0.28
CA ASN A 58 -13.09 -24.71 0.19
C ASN A 58 -12.79 -23.29 -0.27
N ILE A 59 -12.19 -22.49 0.61
CA ILE A 59 -11.69 -21.14 0.29
C ILE A 59 -10.25 -21.06 0.75
N ALA A 60 -9.34 -20.77 -0.17
CA ALA A 60 -7.97 -20.44 0.15
C ALA A 60 -7.89 -18.98 0.65
N PHE A 61 -6.99 -18.71 1.58
CA PHE A 61 -6.77 -17.36 2.10
C PHE A 61 -5.27 -17.07 2.25
N GLU A 62 -4.91 -15.80 2.12
CA GLU A 62 -3.53 -15.33 2.32
C GLU A 62 -3.15 -15.44 3.80
N SER A 63 -2.44 -16.52 4.14
CA SER A 63 -2.14 -16.85 5.54
C SER A 63 -1.09 -15.91 6.17
N GLU A 64 -0.43 -15.10 5.37
CA GLU A 64 0.56 -14.12 5.83
C GLU A 64 -0.07 -12.78 6.20
N ASP A 65 -1.29 -12.52 5.74
CA ASP A 65 -1.98 -11.24 5.92
C ASP A 65 -3.15 -11.34 6.92
N ILE A 66 -3.86 -12.45 6.94
CA ILE A 66 -5.02 -12.65 7.80
C ILE A 66 -4.61 -12.83 9.27
N THR A 67 -5.19 -12.03 10.17
CA THR A 67 -4.97 -12.22 11.61
C THR A 67 -5.67 -13.47 12.13
N VAL A 68 -5.19 -14.01 13.26
CA VAL A 68 -5.85 -15.17 13.93
C VAL A 68 -7.30 -14.85 14.30
N GLU A 69 -7.58 -13.62 14.71
CA GLU A 69 -8.93 -13.15 15.06
C GLU A 69 -9.83 -13.13 13.82
N ASN A 70 -9.35 -12.60 12.71
CA ASN A 70 -10.10 -12.61 11.45
C ASN A 70 -10.37 -14.03 10.96
N LEU A 71 -9.39 -14.94 11.04
CA LEU A 71 -9.60 -16.34 10.68
C LEU A 71 -10.63 -17.02 11.56
N LYS A 72 -10.63 -16.73 12.87
CA LYS A 72 -11.65 -17.22 13.79
C LYS A 72 -13.03 -16.69 13.40
N TYR A 73 -13.13 -15.39 13.13
CA TYR A 73 -14.37 -14.77 12.68
C TYR A 73 -14.91 -15.40 11.39
N LEU A 74 -14.04 -15.67 10.40
CA LEU A 74 -14.41 -16.36 9.17
C LEU A 74 -15.01 -17.75 9.44
N LYS A 75 -14.36 -18.55 10.30
CA LYS A 75 -14.81 -19.89 10.67
C LYS A 75 -16.12 -19.87 11.46
N ASP A 76 -16.31 -18.88 12.32
CA ASP A 76 -17.53 -18.75 13.12
C ASP A 76 -18.74 -18.30 12.28
N LYS A 77 -18.51 -17.53 11.21
CA LYS A 77 -19.57 -16.97 10.34
C LYS A 77 -19.90 -17.82 9.13
N THR A 78 -19.04 -18.76 8.75
CA THR A 78 -19.20 -19.56 7.53
C THR A 78 -18.96 -21.04 7.80
N SER A 79 -19.50 -21.89 6.96
CA SER A 79 -19.27 -23.35 7.00
C SER A 79 -18.18 -23.82 6.03
N TYR A 80 -17.46 -22.92 5.40
CA TYR A 80 -16.42 -23.25 4.43
C TYR A 80 -15.18 -23.83 5.12
N LYS A 81 -14.47 -24.71 4.40
CA LYS A 81 -13.14 -25.14 4.79
C LYS A 81 -12.14 -24.08 4.35
N TRP A 82 -11.58 -23.37 5.31
CA TRP A 82 -10.55 -22.35 5.10
C TRP A 82 -9.17 -23.02 4.99
N ILE A 83 -8.48 -22.79 3.87
CA ILE A 83 -7.18 -23.40 3.55
C ILE A 83 -6.13 -22.29 3.53
N PRO A 84 -5.13 -22.34 4.43
CA PRO A 84 -4.04 -21.37 4.39
C PRO A 84 -3.21 -21.57 3.12
N SER A 85 -2.94 -20.47 2.43
CA SER A 85 -2.18 -20.46 1.17
C SER A 85 -1.16 -19.32 1.23
N PRO A 86 0.08 -19.60 1.63
CA PRO A 86 1.13 -18.59 1.68
C PRO A 86 1.64 -18.25 0.27
N ASN A 87 2.16 -17.07 0.11
CA ASN A 87 2.94 -16.62 -1.05
C ASN A 87 2.23 -16.60 -2.41
N ILE A 88 0.91 -16.78 -2.51
CA ILE A 88 0.23 -16.77 -3.81
C ILE A 88 0.35 -15.39 -4.44
N ILE A 89 -0.13 -14.36 -3.77
CA ILE A 89 -0.14 -12.99 -4.29
C ILE A 89 1.26 -12.38 -4.31
N SER A 90 2.05 -12.61 -3.26
CA SER A 90 3.43 -12.10 -3.20
C SER A 90 4.31 -12.69 -4.33
N SER A 91 4.11 -13.96 -4.68
CA SER A 91 4.81 -14.57 -5.82
C SER A 91 4.42 -13.94 -7.16
N LEU A 92 3.14 -13.69 -7.39
CA LEU A 92 2.67 -12.99 -8.60
C LEU A 92 3.23 -11.57 -8.65
N ARG A 93 3.16 -10.81 -7.56
CA ARG A 93 3.65 -9.43 -7.46
C ARG A 93 5.18 -9.30 -7.51
N SER A 94 5.92 -10.38 -7.29
CA SER A 94 7.39 -10.35 -7.37
C SER A 94 7.90 -10.14 -8.80
N ILE A 95 7.14 -10.60 -9.78
CA ILE A 95 7.44 -10.40 -11.21
C ILE A 95 6.53 -9.28 -11.72
N LYS A 96 7.13 -8.15 -12.10
CA LYS A 96 6.42 -6.96 -12.56
C LYS A 96 6.17 -7.06 -14.06
N ASP A 97 4.99 -6.64 -14.50
CA ASP A 97 4.71 -6.46 -15.92
C ASP A 97 5.27 -5.13 -16.46
N ASP A 98 5.08 -4.88 -17.74
CA ASP A 98 5.67 -3.71 -18.41
C ASP A 98 5.08 -2.39 -17.89
N GLU A 99 3.78 -2.33 -17.56
CA GLU A 99 3.13 -1.13 -17.02
C GLU A 99 3.61 -0.82 -15.59
N GLU A 100 3.77 -1.86 -14.78
CA GLU A 100 4.35 -1.75 -13.43
C GLU A 100 5.80 -1.27 -13.50
N LEU A 101 6.61 -1.80 -14.43
CA LEU A 101 7.99 -1.38 -14.65
C LEU A 101 8.08 0.08 -15.08
N GLU A 102 7.23 0.53 -16.01
CA GLU A 102 7.15 1.94 -16.39
C GLU A 102 6.80 2.85 -15.21
N THR A 103 5.87 2.43 -14.37
CA THR A 103 5.46 3.20 -13.18
C THR A 103 6.60 3.28 -12.16
N ILE A 104 7.30 2.18 -11.91
CA ILE A 104 8.49 2.15 -11.05
C ILE A 104 9.58 3.06 -11.62
N GLN A 105 9.83 3.02 -12.93
CA GLN A 105 10.83 3.87 -13.56
C GLN A 105 10.49 5.36 -13.44
N LYS A 106 9.21 5.73 -13.55
CA LYS A 106 8.77 7.13 -13.30
C LYS A 106 9.05 7.54 -11.86
N ALA A 107 8.76 6.68 -10.89
CA ALA A 107 9.03 6.96 -9.48
C ALA A 107 10.55 7.12 -9.21
N ILE A 108 11.38 6.28 -9.79
CA ILE A 108 12.86 6.39 -9.72
C ILE A 108 13.32 7.72 -10.29
N ASN A 109 12.86 8.09 -11.49
CA ASN A 109 13.25 9.35 -12.13
C ASN A 109 12.87 10.57 -11.28
N ILE A 110 11.69 10.57 -10.66
CA ILE A 110 11.27 11.64 -9.73
C ILE A 110 12.22 11.70 -8.52
N ALA A 111 12.55 10.55 -7.93
CA ALA A 111 13.43 10.49 -6.76
C ALA A 111 14.83 11.00 -7.11
N ASP A 112 15.43 10.53 -8.21
CA ASP A 112 16.77 10.93 -8.66
C ASP A 112 16.84 12.42 -9.00
N ASN A 113 15.87 12.93 -9.75
CA ASN A 113 15.79 14.34 -10.10
C ASN A 113 15.65 15.22 -8.86
N SER A 114 14.84 14.78 -7.90
CA SER A 114 14.61 15.51 -6.66
C SER A 114 15.86 15.52 -5.79
N PHE A 115 16.52 14.37 -5.66
CA PHE A 115 17.78 14.28 -4.91
C PHE A 115 18.86 15.18 -5.52
N ASN A 116 19.06 15.14 -6.83
CA ASN A 116 20.05 15.96 -7.52
C ASN A 116 19.76 17.45 -7.31
N ALA A 117 18.51 17.89 -7.52
CA ALA A 117 18.14 19.30 -7.35
C ALA A 117 18.34 19.80 -5.92
N ILE A 118 18.08 18.98 -4.90
CA ILE A 118 18.24 19.38 -3.50
C ILE A 118 19.72 19.32 -3.10
N SER A 119 20.45 18.27 -3.49
CA SER A 119 21.86 18.10 -3.10
C SER A 119 22.76 19.26 -3.54
N GLU A 120 22.47 19.87 -4.68
CA GLU A 120 23.19 21.05 -5.19
C GLU A 120 22.90 22.33 -4.40
N ASN A 121 21.82 22.37 -3.63
CA ASN A 121 21.34 23.55 -2.92
C ASN A 121 21.55 23.51 -1.40
N ILE A 122 21.99 22.39 -0.84
CA ILE A 122 22.29 22.27 0.60
C ILE A 122 23.44 23.20 0.99
N LYS A 123 23.23 23.97 2.06
CA LYS A 123 24.22 24.92 2.57
C LYS A 123 24.51 24.68 4.05
N PRO A 124 25.74 24.97 4.51
CA PRO A 124 26.02 25.05 5.94
C PRO A 124 25.05 26.00 6.63
N GLY A 125 24.43 25.52 7.69
CA GLY A 125 23.41 26.27 8.44
C GLY A 125 21.97 25.80 8.20
N ASP A 126 21.68 25.13 7.07
CA ASP A 126 20.40 24.46 6.85
C ASP A 126 20.19 23.37 7.87
N THR A 127 18.96 23.14 8.30
CA THR A 127 18.63 22.06 9.22
C THR A 127 18.23 20.78 8.47
N GLU A 128 18.39 19.65 9.12
CA GLU A 128 17.95 18.35 8.56
C GLU A 128 16.44 18.40 8.19
N LYS A 129 15.62 19.07 8.98
CA LYS A 129 14.17 19.24 8.70
C LYS A 129 13.90 20.09 7.47
N GLU A 130 14.63 21.19 7.29
CA GLU A 130 14.47 22.05 6.11
C GLU A 130 14.83 21.30 4.84
N ILE A 131 15.92 20.54 4.86
CA ILE A 131 16.34 19.71 3.72
C ILE A 131 15.30 18.62 3.42
N ALA A 132 14.80 17.92 4.46
CA ALA A 132 13.76 16.91 4.28
C ALA A 132 12.48 17.49 3.68
N TRP A 133 12.06 18.66 4.13
CA TRP A 133 10.89 19.37 3.60
C TRP A 133 11.06 19.76 2.13
N GLU A 134 12.20 20.35 1.78
CA GLU A 134 12.45 20.76 0.38
C GLU A 134 12.53 19.53 -0.55
N LEU A 135 13.09 18.41 -0.08
CA LEU A 135 13.09 17.15 -0.83
C LEU A 135 11.66 16.63 -1.06
N GLU A 136 10.86 16.54 -0.01
CA GLU A 136 9.46 16.11 -0.14
C GLU A 136 8.67 17.02 -1.08
N LYS A 137 8.78 18.31 -0.89
CA LYS A 137 8.14 19.31 -1.73
C LYS A 137 8.52 19.13 -3.21
N HIS A 138 9.79 18.92 -3.50
CA HIS A 138 10.27 18.72 -4.87
C HIS A 138 9.71 17.44 -5.49
N ILE A 139 9.70 16.33 -4.73
CA ILE A 139 9.12 15.05 -5.14
C ILE A 139 7.63 15.22 -5.52
N ARG A 140 6.86 15.90 -4.67
CA ARG A 140 5.43 16.14 -4.93
C ARG A 140 5.20 17.06 -6.13
N MET A 141 6.02 18.10 -6.29
CA MET A 141 5.94 19.02 -7.44
C MET A 141 6.25 18.33 -8.77
N GLN A 142 6.99 17.23 -8.78
CA GLN A 142 7.23 16.41 -9.96
C GLN A 142 6.11 15.39 -10.24
N GLY A 143 5.05 15.38 -9.45
CA GLY A 143 3.85 14.57 -9.70
C GLY A 143 3.74 13.29 -8.87
N ALA A 144 4.60 13.08 -7.86
CA ALA A 144 4.41 11.99 -6.92
C ALA A 144 3.22 12.28 -5.99
N GLU A 145 2.38 11.29 -5.77
CA GLU A 145 1.22 11.39 -4.86
C GLU A 145 1.65 11.46 -3.39
N SER A 146 2.68 10.69 -3.04
CA SER A 146 3.21 10.61 -1.68
C SER A 146 4.66 10.14 -1.68
N LEU A 147 5.30 10.25 -0.54
CA LEU A 147 6.55 9.54 -0.27
C LEU A 147 6.26 8.07 0.02
N SER A 148 7.20 7.18 -0.33
CA SER A 148 7.11 5.75 -0.02
C SER A 148 7.39 5.45 1.46
N PHE A 149 8.12 6.31 2.14
CA PHE A 149 8.45 6.26 3.58
C PHE A 149 8.88 7.65 4.06
N GLU A 150 8.95 7.83 5.37
CA GLU A 150 9.40 9.09 5.97
C GLU A 150 10.84 9.43 5.55
N THR A 151 11.06 10.66 5.10
CA THR A 151 12.37 11.11 4.64
C THR A 151 13.42 11.03 5.76
N ILE A 152 14.56 10.45 5.47
CA ILE A 152 15.71 10.40 6.35
C ILE A 152 16.73 11.42 5.87
N VAL A 153 16.99 12.43 6.69
CA VAL A 153 18.14 13.35 6.53
C VAL A 153 18.91 13.36 7.82
N ALA A 154 20.15 12.91 7.75
CA ALA A 154 21.01 12.75 8.92
C ALA A 154 22.39 13.37 8.68
N SER A 155 22.89 14.17 9.63
CA SER A 155 24.17 14.84 9.53
C SER A 155 25.03 14.62 10.78
N GLY A 156 26.34 14.59 10.60
CA GLY A 156 27.31 14.39 11.68
C GLY A 156 26.95 13.16 12.55
N PRO A 157 26.85 13.27 13.88
CA PRO A 157 26.52 12.13 14.76
C PRO A 157 25.19 11.44 14.45
N ASN A 158 24.23 12.14 13.83
CA ASN A 158 22.95 11.55 13.46
C ASN A 158 23.08 10.54 12.31
N SER A 159 24.10 10.66 11.48
CA SER A 159 24.39 9.72 10.38
C SER A 159 24.69 8.29 10.85
N ALA A 160 25.02 8.11 12.14
CA ALA A 160 25.20 6.78 12.72
C ALA A 160 23.86 6.06 13.05
N LYS A 161 22.71 6.72 12.85
CA LYS A 161 21.39 6.18 13.16
C LYS A 161 20.67 5.78 11.88
N PRO A 162 20.48 4.48 11.57
CA PRO A 162 19.87 4.04 10.31
C PRO A 162 18.43 4.55 10.11
N HIS A 163 17.67 4.73 11.19
CA HIS A 163 16.28 5.21 11.17
C HIS A 163 16.15 6.58 11.85
N HIS A 164 17.06 7.50 11.50
CA HIS A 164 17.01 8.85 12.05
C HIS A 164 15.84 9.65 11.49
N SER A 165 15.08 10.31 12.36
CA SER A 165 14.09 11.32 11.96
C SER A 165 14.75 12.70 11.88
N PRO A 166 14.54 13.48 10.81
CA PRO A 166 15.15 14.79 10.63
C PRO A 166 14.94 15.71 11.83
N SER A 167 16.01 16.34 12.30
CA SER A 167 16.02 17.21 13.49
C SER A 167 16.35 18.67 13.13
N ASN A 168 16.37 19.54 14.15
CA ASN A 168 16.82 20.93 14.00
C ASN A 168 18.35 21.04 13.97
N ARG A 169 19.08 19.91 13.84
CA ARG A 169 20.55 19.94 13.72
C ARG A 169 20.91 20.62 12.41
N LYS A 170 21.81 21.59 12.50
CA LYS A 170 22.33 22.32 11.35
C LYS A 170 23.46 21.55 10.68
N ILE A 171 23.44 21.55 9.35
CA ILE A 171 24.52 21.05 8.51
C ILE A 171 25.78 21.89 8.75
N ARG A 172 26.92 21.27 8.75
CA ARG A 172 28.24 21.91 8.89
C ARG A 172 29.17 21.43 7.78
N GLU A 173 30.17 22.22 7.46
CA GLU A 173 31.25 21.80 6.58
C GLU A 173 32.08 20.69 7.23
N GLY A 174 32.52 19.72 6.43
CA GLY A 174 33.36 18.57 6.83
C GLY A 174 32.62 17.31 7.19
#